data_a1cb4d9eb9e2d013097ff911e8862fd9
#
_entry.id   a1cb4d9eb9e2d013097ff911e8862fd9
#
_cell.length_a   1.000
_cell.length_b   1.000
_cell.length_c   1.000
_cell.angle_alpha   90.00
_cell.angle_beta   90.00
_cell.angle_gamma   90.00
#
_symmetry.space_group_name_H-M   'P 1'
#
loop_
_entity.id
_entity.type
_entity.pdbx_description
1 polymer ?
#
loop_
_entity_poly.entity_id
_entity_poly.type
_entity_poly.pdbx_seq_one_letter_code
_entity_poly.pdbx_strand_id
1 'polypeptide(L)'
;MMKNVLLIVVSILFITAASARENRIKVACIGNSITYGYGLPDRTTQSYPAQLQKMLGESYQVENFGKSGATLLNKGHRPYMQQDEYRRAIDFGGDIVVIHLGINDTDPRDWPDYRDFFVKDYIELIDSFRAANSKVRIMIARLTPIADRHPRFLSGTRDWHGEIQLAIENVARYTGVQLIDFHEPLYPYPFILTDAVHPDPEGAFIMAQTVYSAITGDYGGLKMSLLYTDNMVLQRDVPLTVQGIANAGDRVTVSIADRQMKTKAGLNGKWSVTLPPVM
;
A
#
# COMPACT_ATOMS: atom_id res chain seq x y z
N MET A 1 53.48 17.43 10.03
CA MET A 1 52.37 16.89 10.84
C MET A 1 50.98 17.07 10.25
N MET A 2 50.73 18.04 9.35
CA MET A 2 49.37 18.30 8.81
C MET A 2 48.86 17.30 7.76
N LYS A 3 49.71 16.62 6.98
CA LYS A 3 49.27 15.66 5.92
C LYS A 3 48.62 14.37 6.47
N ASN A 4 49.04 13.89 7.64
CA ASN A 4 48.53 12.66 8.21
C ASN A 4 47.17 12.83 8.90
N VAL A 5 46.87 14.03 9.43
CA VAL A 5 45.56 14.34 10.04
C VAL A 5 44.46 14.41 8.99
N LEU A 6 44.78 14.94 7.80
CA LEU A 6 43.79 15.04 6.69
C LEU A 6 43.39 13.65 6.16
N LEU A 7 44.31 12.68 6.09
CA LEU A 7 44.03 11.32 5.65
C LEU A 7 43.12 10.57 6.63
N ILE A 8 43.29 10.78 7.94
CA ILE A 8 42.45 10.15 8.98
C ILE A 8 41.02 10.70 8.97
N VAL A 9 40.84 12.01 8.77
CA VAL A 9 39.51 12.66 8.71
C VAL A 9 38.73 12.19 7.47
N VAL A 10 39.40 12.07 6.31
CA VAL A 10 38.77 11.56 5.08
C VAL A 10 38.38 10.07 5.24
N SER A 11 39.23 9.26 5.87
CA SER A 11 38.92 7.83 6.11
C SER A 11 37.76 7.65 7.09
N ILE A 12 37.64 8.46 8.14
CA ILE A 12 36.53 8.41 9.11
C ILE A 12 35.23 8.86 8.44
N LEU A 13 35.24 9.88 7.59
CA LEU A 13 34.06 10.33 6.82
C LEU A 13 33.58 9.26 5.83
N PHE A 14 34.48 8.55 5.17
CA PHE A 14 34.12 7.44 4.28
C PHE A 14 33.55 6.22 5.04
N ILE A 15 34.11 5.88 6.21
CA ILE A 15 33.63 4.78 7.05
C ILE A 15 32.25 5.10 7.62
N THR A 16 31.97 6.34 8.06
CA THR A 16 30.64 6.74 8.56
C THR A 16 29.59 6.79 7.47
N ALA A 17 29.93 7.22 6.26
CA ALA A 17 29.00 7.21 5.12
C ALA A 17 28.71 5.79 4.61
N ALA A 18 29.67 4.90 4.60
CA ALA A 18 29.49 3.48 4.25
C ALA A 18 28.63 2.76 5.31
N SER A 19 28.90 2.97 6.61
CA SER A 19 28.11 2.38 7.70
C SER A 19 26.66 2.88 7.74
N ALA A 20 26.42 4.15 7.42
CA ALA A 20 25.05 4.69 7.31
C ALA A 20 24.27 4.09 6.13
N ARG A 21 24.97 3.63 5.08
CA ARG A 21 24.34 2.99 3.90
C ARG A 21 23.97 1.53 4.16
N GLU A 22 24.67 0.83 5.05
CA GLU A 22 24.38 -0.57 5.45
C GLU A 22 23.18 -0.69 6.40
N ASN A 23 22.76 0.37 7.08
CA ASN A 23 21.69 0.33 8.09
C ASN A 23 20.34 0.89 7.63
N ARG A 24 20.13 1.06 6.31
CA ARG A 24 18.81 1.54 5.82
C ARG A 24 17.78 0.43 5.87
N ILE A 25 16.56 0.80 6.25
CA ILE A 25 15.40 -0.11 6.14
C ILE A 25 15.05 -0.27 4.65
N LYS A 26 15.12 -1.48 4.14
CA LYS A 26 14.87 -1.81 2.74
C LYS A 26 13.38 -2.01 2.49
N VAL A 27 12.81 -1.25 1.55
CA VAL A 27 11.42 -1.36 1.13
C VAL A 27 11.35 -1.82 -0.32
N ALA A 28 10.83 -3.01 -0.57
CA ALA A 28 10.63 -3.54 -1.91
C ALA A 28 9.18 -3.32 -2.37
N CYS A 29 8.99 -2.55 -3.43
CA CYS A 29 7.68 -2.32 -4.05
C CYS A 29 7.48 -3.28 -5.22
N ILE A 30 6.66 -4.29 -5.00
CA ILE A 30 6.34 -5.39 -5.93
C ILE A 30 5.05 -5.06 -6.67
N GLY A 31 5.03 -5.27 -7.99
CA GLY A 31 3.77 -5.03 -8.70
C GLY A 31 3.90 -5.07 -10.22
N ASN A 32 2.89 -4.53 -10.86
CA ASN A 32 2.73 -4.46 -12.30
C ASN A 32 3.14 -3.09 -12.89
N SER A 33 2.48 -2.68 -13.98
CA SER A 33 2.69 -1.39 -14.64
C SER A 33 2.43 -0.17 -13.74
N ILE A 34 1.51 -0.27 -12.80
CA ILE A 34 1.19 0.81 -11.86
C ILE A 34 2.38 1.03 -10.91
N THR A 35 2.93 -0.05 -10.34
CA THR A 35 4.15 0.02 -9.52
C THR A 35 5.34 0.50 -10.35
N TYR A 36 5.48 -0.02 -11.58
CA TYR A 36 6.53 0.41 -12.52
C TYR A 36 6.47 1.93 -12.80
N GLY A 37 5.27 2.52 -12.82
CA GLY A 37 5.04 3.92 -13.17
C GLY A 37 4.81 4.11 -14.69
N TYR A 38 4.07 3.17 -15.29
CA TYR A 38 3.71 3.28 -16.72
C TYR A 38 2.84 4.52 -16.97
N GLY A 39 3.13 5.23 -18.05
CA GLY A 39 2.40 6.44 -18.44
C GLY A 39 2.83 7.72 -17.72
N LEU A 40 3.67 7.63 -16.68
CA LEU A 40 4.20 8.81 -16.00
C LEU A 40 5.29 9.50 -16.88
N PRO A 41 5.30 10.84 -16.94
CA PRO A 41 6.33 11.60 -17.65
C PRO A 41 7.75 11.26 -17.21
N ASP A 42 7.96 11.12 -15.90
CA ASP A 42 9.22 10.65 -15.31
C ASP A 42 8.94 9.68 -14.16
N ARG A 43 8.97 8.38 -14.44
CA ARG A 43 8.74 7.34 -13.44
C ARG A 43 9.80 7.30 -12.33
N THR A 44 11.00 7.86 -12.59
CA THR A 44 12.10 7.81 -11.62
C THR A 44 11.87 8.76 -10.45
N THR A 45 11.02 9.76 -10.62
CA THR A 45 10.65 10.73 -9.58
C THR A 45 9.16 10.71 -9.23
N GLN A 46 8.30 10.22 -10.12
CA GLN A 46 6.84 10.34 -10.02
C GLN A 46 6.11 9.03 -9.75
N SER A 47 6.74 7.85 -9.93
CA SER A 47 6.12 6.58 -9.51
C SER A 47 5.90 6.57 -7.99
N TYR A 48 4.88 5.82 -7.51
CA TYR A 48 4.63 5.78 -6.07
C TYR A 48 5.85 5.30 -5.26
N PRO A 49 6.68 4.33 -5.70
CA PRO A 49 7.89 3.98 -4.96
C PRO A 49 8.91 5.13 -4.87
N ALA A 50 9.06 5.91 -5.95
CA ALA A 50 9.98 7.05 -5.96
C ALA A 50 9.48 8.18 -5.02
N GLN A 51 8.18 8.46 -5.04
CA GLN A 51 7.58 9.43 -4.13
C GLN A 51 7.61 8.95 -2.68
N LEU A 52 7.41 7.64 -2.44
CA LEU A 52 7.57 7.02 -1.13
C LEU A 52 9.00 7.17 -0.59
N GLN A 53 10.02 6.95 -1.43
CA GLN A 53 11.43 7.17 -1.05
C GLN A 53 11.64 8.61 -0.57
N LYS A 54 11.08 9.59 -1.28
CA LYS A 54 11.20 11.00 -0.90
C LYS A 54 10.53 11.28 0.45
N MET A 55 9.38 10.67 0.74
CA MET A 55 8.65 10.82 2.00
C MET A 55 9.38 10.17 3.18
N LEU A 56 9.92 8.97 2.98
CA LEU A 56 10.58 8.20 4.03
C LEU A 56 12.01 8.71 4.34
N GLY A 57 12.62 9.44 3.41
CA GLY A 57 13.95 10.03 3.58
C GLY A 57 15.09 9.00 3.54
N GLU A 58 16.25 9.41 4.04
CA GLU A 58 17.51 8.68 3.88
C GLU A 58 17.65 7.44 4.77
N SER A 59 16.83 7.31 5.81
CA SER A 59 16.81 6.13 6.68
C SER A 59 16.21 4.88 6.00
N TYR A 60 15.61 5.06 4.83
CA TYR A 60 15.00 4.00 4.04
C TYR A 60 15.65 3.90 2.66
N GLN A 61 15.60 2.70 2.10
CA GLN A 61 15.94 2.43 0.71
C GLN A 61 14.73 1.79 0.04
N VAL A 62 14.02 2.56 -0.79
CA VAL A 62 12.85 2.07 -1.53
C VAL A 62 13.26 1.69 -2.95
N GLU A 63 12.98 0.45 -3.33
CA GLU A 63 13.27 -0.05 -4.68
C GLU A 63 12.00 -0.47 -5.41
N ASN A 64 11.95 -0.14 -6.70
CA ASN A 64 10.82 -0.41 -7.57
C ASN A 64 11.06 -1.70 -8.37
N PHE A 65 10.30 -2.74 -8.07
CA PHE A 65 10.29 -4.03 -8.77
C PHE A 65 9.00 -4.25 -9.56
N GLY A 66 8.39 -3.18 -10.05
CA GLY A 66 7.21 -3.22 -10.92
C GLY A 66 7.55 -3.77 -12.30
N LYS A 67 6.71 -4.68 -12.82
CA LYS A 67 6.79 -5.25 -14.17
C LYS A 67 5.50 -5.00 -14.94
N SER A 68 5.54 -4.16 -15.96
CA SER A 68 4.36 -3.87 -16.78
C SER A 68 3.74 -5.14 -17.36
N GLY A 69 2.42 -5.28 -17.21
CA GLY A 69 1.66 -6.44 -17.67
C GLY A 69 1.77 -7.69 -16.80
N ALA A 70 2.52 -7.65 -15.69
CA ALA A 70 2.67 -8.83 -14.84
C ALA A 70 1.34 -9.20 -14.15
N THR A 71 1.05 -10.52 -14.14
CA THR A 71 -0.05 -11.15 -13.42
C THR A 71 0.44 -11.71 -12.10
N LEU A 72 -0.47 -11.84 -11.12
CA LEU A 72 -0.20 -12.62 -9.92
C LEU A 72 -0.24 -14.10 -10.23
N LEU A 73 -1.25 -14.55 -10.98
CA LEU A 73 -1.44 -15.94 -11.36
C LEU A 73 -0.19 -16.52 -12.03
N ASN A 74 0.33 -17.63 -11.50
CA ASN A 74 1.48 -18.34 -12.06
C ASN A 74 1.17 -18.99 -13.43
N LYS A 75 -0.11 -19.18 -13.75
CA LYS A 75 -0.60 -19.61 -15.05
C LYS A 75 -1.09 -18.47 -15.94
N GLY A 76 -1.00 -17.23 -15.46
CA GLY A 76 -1.38 -16.05 -16.23
C GLY A 76 -0.47 -15.82 -17.43
N HIS A 77 -0.89 -14.91 -18.30
CA HIS A 77 -0.16 -14.62 -19.55
C HIS A 77 1.25 -14.01 -19.32
N ARG A 78 1.53 -13.46 -18.10
CA ARG A 78 2.83 -12.92 -17.71
C ARG A 78 3.06 -13.04 -16.20
N PRO A 79 3.32 -14.24 -15.67
CA PRO A 79 3.48 -14.46 -14.24
C PRO A 79 4.60 -13.63 -13.65
N TYR A 80 4.34 -12.90 -12.57
CA TYR A 80 5.34 -12.05 -11.91
C TYR A 80 6.52 -12.88 -11.38
N MET A 81 6.27 -14.04 -10.78
CA MET A 81 7.32 -14.92 -10.24
C MET A 81 8.29 -15.47 -11.31
N GLN A 82 7.96 -15.34 -12.60
CA GLN A 82 8.84 -15.73 -13.70
C GLN A 82 9.66 -14.55 -14.25
N GLN A 83 9.44 -13.32 -13.75
CA GLN A 83 10.13 -12.12 -14.25
C GLN A 83 11.46 -11.88 -13.52
N ASP A 84 12.37 -11.15 -14.18
CA ASP A 84 13.65 -10.75 -13.58
C ASP A 84 13.44 -9.80 -12.38
N GLU A 85 12.38 -8.99 -12.41
CA GLU A 85 12.01 -8.09 -11.32
C GLU A 85 11.74 -8.87 -10.02
N TYR A 86 11.08 -10.03 -10.11
CA TYR A 86 10.88 -10.91 -8.94
C TYR A 86 12.21 -11.41 -8.39
N ARG A 87 13.11 -11.95 -9.24
CA ARG A 87 14.42 -12.43 -8.80
C ARG A 87 15.22 -11.33 -8.10
N ARG A 88 15.28 -10.15 -8.70
CA ARG A 88 15.95 -9.00 -8.11
C ARG A 88 15.31 -8.55 -6.79
N ALA A 89 13.99 -8.66 -6.66
CA ALA A 89 13.30 -8.33 -5.42
C ALA A 89 13.62 -9.32 -4.29
N ILE A 90 13.74 -10.61 -4.59
CA ILE A 90 14.20 -11.64 -3.63
C ILE A 90 15.64 -11.35 -3.20
N ASP A 91 16.56 -11.11 -4.17
CA ASP A 91 17.97 -10.81 -3.90
C ASP A 91 18.17 -9.51 -3.12
N PHE A 92 17.28 -8.55 -3.30
CA PHE A 92 17.28 -7.29 -2.53
C PHE A 92 17.09 -7.52 -1.04
N GLY A 93 16.32 -8.54 -0.66
CA GLY A 93 16.11 -8.91 0.74
C GLY A 93 15.43 -7.80 1.55
N GLY A 94 14.29 -7.29 1.08
CA GLY A 94 13.57 -6.20 1.72
C GLY A 94 13.17 -6.50 3.17
N ASP A 95 13.29 -5.51 4.05
CA ASP A 95 12.75 -5.56 5.41
C ASP A 95 11.22 -5.35 5.39
N ILE A 96 10.77 -4.58 4.41
CA ILE A 96 9.35 -4.32 4.13
C ILE A 96 9.10 -4.65 2.66
N VAL A 97 8.04 -5.40 2.40
CA VAL A 97 7.59 -5.74 1.04
C VAL A 97 6.15 -5.26 0.86
N VAL A 98 5.92 -4.46 -0.19
CA VAL A 98 4.60 -3.95 -0.57
C VAL A 98 4.21 -4.59 -1.88
N ILE A 99 3.11 -5.35 -1.93
CA ILE A 99 2.67 -6.10 -3.11
C ILE A 99 1.38 -5.50 -3.66
N HIS A 100 1.41 -5.06 -4.93
CA HIS A 100 0.25 -4.60 -5.70
C HIS A 100 0.16 -5.36 -7.02
N LEU A 101 -0.44 -6.54 -7.01
CA LEU A 101 -0.66 -7.44 -8.14
C LEU A 101 -2.12 -7.90 -8.19
N GLY A 102 -2.60 -8.27 -9.37
CA GLY A 102 -3.95 -8.78 -9.59
C GLY A 102 -4.73 -8.02 -10.67
N ILE A 103 -4.36 -6.77 -11.00
CA ILE A 103 -5.14 -5.98 -11.97
C ILE A 103 -5.04 -6.56 -13.39
N ASN A 104 -3.89 -7.12 -13.78
CA ASN A 104 -3.73 -7.78 -15.08
C ASN A 104 -4.40 -9.13 -15.15
N ASP A 105 -4.66 -9.74 -13.99
CA ASP A 105 -5.39 -11.00 -13.86
C ASP A 105 -6.86 -10.86 -14.25
N THR A 106 -7.39 -9.63 -14.36
CA THR A 106 -8.71 -9.35 -14.97
C THR A 106 -8.74 -9.58 -16.49
N ASP A 107 -7.64 -10.03 -17.11
CA ASP A 107 -7.62 -10.36 -18.53
C ASP A 107 -8.46 -11.62 -18.80
N PRO A 108 -9.27 -11.64 -19.88
CA PRO A 108 -10.05 -12.82 -20.27
C PRO A 108 -9.24 -14.10 -20.52
N ARG A 109 -7.93 -13.97 -20.73
CA ARG A 109 -6.99 -15.11 -20.87
C ARG A 109 -6.59 -15.75 -19.55
N ASP A 110 -6.86 -15.08 -18.44
CA ASP A 110 -6.37 -15.46 -17.12
C ASP A 110 -7.50 -15.81 -16.15
N TRP A 111 -8.35 -14.83 -15.82
CA TRP A 111 -9.30 -14.99 -14.71
C TRP A 111 -10.34 -16.08 -14.91
N PRO A 112 -11.02 -16.19 -16.06
CA PRO A 112 -12.05 -17.22 -16.23
C PRO A 112 -11.54 -18.64 -16.02
N ASP A 113 -10.28 -18.90 -16.42
CA ASP A 113 -9.71 -20.25 -16.44
C ASP A 113 -8.87 -20.55 -15.19
N TYR A 114 -8.27 -19.54 -14.54
CA TYR A 114 -7.25 -19.76 -13.50
C TYR A 114 -7.58 -19.14 -12.14
N ARG A 115 -8.75 -18.51 -11.96
CA ARG A 115 -9.14 -17.83 -10.71
C ARG A 115 -8.99 -18.67 -9.45
N ASP A 116 -9.23 -19.97 -9.53
CA ASP A 116 -9.15 -20.89 -8.40
C ASP A 116 -7.71 -21.04 -7.84
N PHE A 117 -6.71 -20.65 -8.62
CA PHE A 117 -5.30 -20.66 -8.20
C PHE A 117 -4.87 -19.36 -7.52
N PHE A 118 -5.62 -18.26 -7.64
CA PHE A 118 -5.19 -16.93 -7.25
C PHE A 118 -4.75 -16.83 -5.78
N VAL A 119 -5.56 -17.33 -4.86
CA VAL A 119 -5.24 -17.31 -3.42
C VAL A 119 -3.98 -18.13 -3.13
N LYS A 120 -3.85 -19.32 -3.72
CA LYS A 120 -2.68 -20.19 -3.58
C LYS A 120 -1.42 -19.51 -4.10
N ASP A 121 -1.47 -18.98 -5.32
CA ASP A 121 -0.33 -18.34 -5.97
C ASP A 121 0.11 -17.08 -5.20
N TYR A 122 -0.85 -16.34 -4.61
CA TYR A 122 -0.52 -15.20 -3.77
C TYR A 122 0.18 -15.60 -2.46
N ILE A 123 -0.29 -16.67 -1.83
CA ILE A 123 0.35 -17.21 -0.62
C ILE A 123 1.77 -17.68 -0.96
N GLU A 124 1.96 -18.36 -2.10
CA GLU A 124 3.27 -18.78 -2.57
C GLU A 124 4.23 -17.60 -2.76
N LEU A 125 3.76 -16.50 -3.35
CA LEU A 125 4.53 -15.26 -3.49
C LEU A 125 4.92 -14.68 -2.12
N ILE A 126 3.98 -14.61 -1.16
CA ILE A 126 4.23 -14.13 0.20
C ILE A 126 5.28 -15.01 0.88
N ASP A 127 5.14 -16.32 0.79
CA ASP A 127 6.04 -17.27 1.45
C ASP A 127 7.44 -17.25 0.85
N SER A 128 7.58 -16.94 -0.43
CA SER A 128 8.90 -16.76 -1.06
C SER A 128 9.66 -15.57 -0.45
N PHE A 129 9.00 -14.46 -0.15
CA PHE A 129 9.62 -13.34 0.55
C PHE A 129 9.92 -13.65 2.03
N ARG A 130 9.06 -14.42 2.69
CA ARG A 130 9.33 -14.90 4.07
C ARG A 130 10.51 -15.86 4.12
N ALA A 131 10.69 -16.69 3.10
CA ALA A 131 11.84 -17.57 2.98
C ALA A 131 13.14 -16.80 2.76
N ALA A 132 13.10 -15.71 1.98
CA ALA A 132 14.26 -14.85 1.73
C ALA A 132 14.64 -14.01 2.96
N ASN A 133 13.66 -13.55 3.74
CA ASN A 133 13.86 -12.79 4.98
C ASN A 133 12.77 -13.16 6.00
N SER A 134 13.12 -13.96 7.00
CA SER A 134 12.17 -14.43 8.01
C SER A 134 11.58 -13.32 8.91
N LYS A 135 12.17 -12.12 8.88
CA LYS A 135 11.69 -10.94 9.63
C LYS A 135 10.93 -9.93 8.76
N VAL A 136 10.71 -10.26 7.49
CA VAL A 136 10.06 -9.35 6.53
C VAL A 136 8.66 -8.96 7.00
N ARG A 137 8.37 -7.66 6.96
CA ARG A 137 7.02 -7.13 7.10
C ARG A 137 6.38 -7.04 5.73
N ILE A 138 5.33 -7.82 5.49
CA ILE A 138 4.64 -7.83 4.21
C ILE A 138 3.32 -7.08 4.31
N MET A 139 3.10 -6.23 3.30
CA MET A 139 1.84 -5.54 3.06
C MET A 139 1.33 -5.93 1.69
N ILE A 140 0.06 -6.27 1.59
CA ILE A 140 -0.61 -6.47 0.30
C ILE A 140 -1.65 -5.39 0.11
N ALA A 141 -1.81 -4.93 -1.12
CA ALA A 141 -2.69 -3.81 -1.43
C ALA A 141 -3.97 -4.27 -2.11
N ARG A 142 -5.12 -3.71 -1.70
CA ARG A 142 -6.32 -3.69 -2.55
C ARG A 142 -5.96 -2.99 -3.86
N LEU A 143 -6.50 -3.49 -4.97
CA LEU A 143 -6.22 -2.95 -6.29
C LEU A 143 -6.70 -1.51 -6.42
N THR A 144 -5.97 -0.70 -7.17
CA THR A 144 -6.44 0.59 -7.64
C THR A 144 -7.78 0.42 -8.40
N PRO A 145 -8.66 1.42 -8.43
CA PRO A 145 -9.87 1.34 -9.22
C PRO A 145 -9.55 1.27 -10.73
N ILE A 146 -10.47 0.70 -11.49
CA ILE A 146 -10.53 0.81 -12.95
C ILE A 146 -11.69 1.75 -13.27
N ALA A 147 -11.44 2.83 -14.01
CA ALA A 147 -12.49 3.75 -14.37
C ALA A 147 -13.46 3.13 -15.40
N ASP A 148 -14.75 3.50 -15.33
CA ASP A 148 -15.84 3.00 -16.16
C ASP A 148 -15.63 3.19 -17.68
N ARG A 149 -14.80 4.15 -18.07
CA ARG A 149 -14.40 4.40 -19.47
C ARG A 149 -13.39 3.39 -20.01
N HIS A 150 -12.92 2.42 -19.19
CA HIS A 150 -11.99 1.40 -19.68
C HIS A 150 -12.65 0.53 -20.76
N PRO A 151 -11.97 0.24 -21.88
CA PRO A 151 -12.58 -0.46 -23.02
C PRO A 151 -13.18 -1.83 -22.69
N ARG A 152 -12.61 -2.52 -21.70
CA ARG A 152 -13.07 -3.84 -21.23
C ARG A 152 -13.97 -3.79 -19.99
N PHE A 153 -14.34 -2.60 -19.52
CA PHE A 153 -15.09 -2.47 -18.27
C PHE A 153 -16.44 -3.22 -18.30
N LEU A 154 -17.13 -3.20 -19.43
CA LEU A 154 -18.41 -3.89 -19.62
C LEU A 154 -18.28 -5.36 -20.03
N SER A 155 -17.08 -5.87 -20.26
CA SER A 155 -16.81 -7.24 -20.71
C SER A 155 -16.32 -8.18 -19.60
N GLY A 156 -16.77 -7.98 -18.35
CA GLY A 156 -16.42 -8.81 -17.19
C GLY A 156 -15.28 -8.27 -16.34
N THR A 157 -14.42 -7.40 -16.88
CA THR A 157 -13.25 -6.85 -16.13
C THR A 157 -13.65 -6.22 -14.79
N ARG A 158 -14.80 -5.52 -14.73
CA ARG A 158 -15.31 -4.92 -13.48
C ARG A 158 -15.66 -5.98 -12.44
N ASP A 159 -16.38 -7.02 -12.83
CA ASP A 159 -16.84 -8.05 -11.92
C ASP A 159 -15.66 -8.89 -11.43
N TRP A 160 -14.74 -9.23 -12.33
CA TRP A 160 -13.49 -9.92 -11.99
C TRP A 160 -12.58 -9.10 -11.10
N HIS A 161 -12.50 -7.78 -11.32
CA HIS A 161 -11.79 -6.89 -10.41
C HIS A 161 -12.36 -6.97 -8.99
N GLY A 162 -13.69 -6.98 -8.85
CA GLY A 162 -14.38 -7.17 -7.56
C GLY A 162 -14.07 -8.53 -6.91
N GLU A 163 -14.09 -9.62 -7.69
CA GLU A 163 -13.73 -10.95 -7.21
C GLU A 163 -12.27 -11.01 -6.74
N ILE A 164 -11.35 -10.39 -7.47
CA ILE A 164 -9.92 -10.32 -7.11
C ILE A 164 -9.72 -9.50 -5.83
N GLN A 165 -10.44 -8.38 -5.66
CA GLN A 165 -10.40 -7.60 -4.42
C GLN A 165 -10.76 -8.47 -3.20
N LEU A 166 -11.85 -9.24 -3.29
CA LEU A 166 -12.25 -10.18 -2.23
C LEU A 166 -11.20 -11.28 -2.00
N ALA A 167 -10.59 -11.78 -3.07
CA ALA A 167 -9.52 -12.77 -2.96
C ALA A 167 -8.29 -12.20 -2.23
N ILE A 168 -7.88 -10.96 -2.52
CA ILE A 168 -6.77 -10.25 -1.83
C ILE A 168 -7.11 -10.08 -0.34
N GLU A 169 -8.32 -9.66 0.01
CA GLU A 169 -8.76 -9.53 1.40
C GLU A 169 -8.72 -10.87 2.14
N ASN A 170 -9.11 -11.96 1.46
CA ASN A 170 -9.01 -13.30 2.00
C ASN A 170 -7.55 -13.72 2.24
N VAL A 171 -6.65 -13.44 1.28
CA VAL A 171 -5.21 -13.71 1.44
C VAL A 171 -4.66 -12.98 2.67
N ALA A 172 -4.97 -11.69 2.85
CA ALA A 172 -4.54 -10.93 4.03
C ALA A 172 -5.00 -11.58 5.32
N ARG A 173 -6.27 -12.02 5.38
CA ARG A 173 -6.88 -12.67 6.55
C ARG A 173 -6.23 -14.02 6.86
N TYR A 174 -5.98 -14.86 5.84
CA TYR A 174 -5.40 -16.19 6.03
C TYR A 174 -3.92 -16.13 6.41
N THR A 175 -3.17 -15.19 5.83
CA THR A 175 -1.72 -15.11 6.02
C THR A 175 -1.31 -14.20 7.18
N GLY A 176 -2.24 -13.37 7.68
CA GLY A 176 -1.99 -12.37 8.72
C GLY A 176 -1.12 -11.19 8.26
N VAL A 177 -0.88 -11.04 6.94
CA VAL A 177 -0.17 -9.88 6.42
C VAL A 177 -1.05 -8.62 6.47
N GLN A 178 -0.42 -7.47 6.54
CA GLN A 178 -1.14 -6.21 6.59
C GLN A 178 -1.80 -5.92 5.22
N LEU A 179 -3.11 -5.65 5.25
CA LEU A 179 -3.83 -5.13 4.08
C LEU A 179 -3.77 -3.61 4.08
N ILE A 180 -3.35 -3.02 2.96
CA ILE A 180 -3.43 -1.59 2.67
C ILE A 180 -4.41 -1.33 1.53
N ASP A 181 -4.89 -0.11 1.41
CA ASP A 181 -5.98 0.21 0.49
C ASP A 181 -5.56 1.24 -0.55
N PHE A 182 -5.35 0.79 -1.81
CA PHE A 182 -5.15 1.69 -2.94
C PHE A 182 -6.45 2.02 -3.69
N HIS A 183 -7.57 1.37 -3.32
CA HIS A 183 -8.84 1.56 -4.00
C HIS A 183 -9.55 2.83 -3.52
N GLU A 184 -9.92 2.85 -2.23
CA GLU A 184 -10.77 3.90 -1.66
C GLU A 184 -10.18 5.32 -1.81
N PRO A 185 -8.86 5.55 -1.59
CA PRO A 185 -8.29 6.89 -1.74
C PRO A 185 -8.30 7.42 -3.17
N LEU A 186 -8.31 6.53 -4.19
CA LEU A 186 -8.30 6.90 -5.61
C LEU A 186 -9.70 6.90 -6.23
N TYR A 187 -10.63 6.14 -5.67
CA TYR A 187 -11.97 5.93 -6.23
C TYR A 187 -12.76 7.22 -6.49
N PRO A 188 -12.70 8.26 -5.62
CA PRO A 188 -13.41 9.51 -5.86
C PRO A 188 -12.85 10.36 -7.02
N TYR A 189 -11.67 10.00 -7.55
CA TYR A 189 -10.93 10.79 -8.52
C TYR A 189 -10.65 10.03 -9.83
N PRO A 190 -11.68 9.59 -10.58
CA PRO A 190 -11.48 8.74 -11.76
C PRO A 190 -10.65 9.40 -12.87
N PHE A 191 -10.52 10.73 -12.86
CA PHE A 191 -9.77 11.48 -13.87
C PHE A 191 -8.25 11.39 -13.69
N ILE A 192 -7.75 11.06 -12.48
CA ILE A 192 -6.33 10.82 -12.25
C ILE A 192 -5.84 9.48 -12.81
N LEU A 193 -6.74 8.62 -13.29
CA LEU A 193 -6.41 7.39 -14.00
C LEU A 193 -6.37 7.69 -15.50
N THR A 194 -5.23 8.12 -16.04
CA THR A 194 -5.10 8.75 -17.37
C THR A 194 -5.69 7.92 -18.52
N ASP A 195 -5.44 6.62 -18.53
CA ASP A 195 -5.97 5.65 -19.50
C ASP A 195 -7.04 4.73 -18.90
N ALA A 196 -7.71 5.19 -17.85
CA ALA A 196 -8.70 4.48 -17.06
C ALA A 196 -8.14 3.42 -16.08
N VAL A 197 -6.82 3.20 -16.04
CA VAL A 197 -6.14 2.20 -15.20
C VAL A 197 -4.93 2.79 -14.48
N HIS A 198 -4.08 3.53 -15.20
CA HIS A 198 -2.79 3.98 -14.69
C HIS A 198 -2.92 5.36 -14.04
N PRO A 199 -2.53 5.47 -12.76
CA PRO A 199 -2.52 6.75 -12.06
C PRO A 199 -1.53 7.73 -12.67
N ASP A 200 -1.91 9.00 -12.71
CA ASP A 200 -1.02 10.12 -12.97
C ASP A 200 -0.08 10.39 -11.76
N PRO A 201 0.78 11.44 -11.81
CA PRO A 201 1.67 11.74 -10.68
C PRO A 201 0.93 12.01 -9.36
N GLU A 202 -0.28 12.59 -9.39
CA GLU A 202 -1.10 12.84 -8.20
C GLU A 202 -1.66 11.54 -7.63
N GLY A 203 -2.20 10.67 -8.48
CA GLY A 203 -2.65 9.34 -8.07
C GLY A 203 -1.52 8.49 -7.51
N ALA A 204 -0.34 8.53 -8.11
CA ALA A 204 0.86 7.87 -7.59
C ALA A 204 1.30 8.46 -6.23
N PHE A 205 1.11 9.76 -5.99
CA PHE A 205 1.37 10.40 -4.70
C PHE A 205 0.40 9.91 -3.61
N ILE A 206 -0.88 9.79 -3.91
CA ILE A 206 -1.90 9.23 -2.99
C ILE A 206 -1.53 7.80 -2.59
N MET A 207 -1.07 6.97 -3.54
CA MET A 207 -0.57 5.62 -3.25
C MET A 207 0.66 5.64 -2.35
N ALA A 208 1.61 6.54 -2.62
CA ALA A 208 2.81 6.71 -1.79
C ALA A 208 2.45 7.13 -0.36
N GLN A 209 1.51 8.04 -0.17
CA GLN A 209 1.00 8.44 1.15
C GLN A 209 0.36 7.26 1.90
N THR A 210 -0.40 6.42 1.20
CA THR A 210 -1.01 5.21 1.80
C THR A 210 0.05 4.27 2.34
N VAL A 211 1.12 4.01 1.56
CA VAL A 211 2.23 3.16 2.01
C VAL A 211 3.02 3.81 3.13
N TYR A 212 3.31 5.12 3.02
CA TYR A 212 4.00 5.89 4.05
C TYR A 212 3.28 5.78 5.40
N SER A 213 1.98 6.04 5.41
CA SER A 213 1.18 5.95 6.63
C SER A 213 1.18 4.52 7.19
N ALA A 214 1.08 3.50 6.33
CA ALA A 214 1.12 2.12 6.76
C ALA A 214 2.49 1.72 7.35
N ILE A 215 3.60 2.26 6.84
CA ILE A 215 4.96 1.99 7.34
C ILE A 215 5.19 2.69 8.68
N THR A 216 4.90 3.98 8.75
CA THR A 216 5.26 4.87 9.86
C THR A 216 4.21 4.90 10.98
N GLY A 217 2.97 4.56 10.65
CA GLY A 217 1.82 4.74 11.55
C GLY A 217 1.32 6.19 11.60
N ASP A 218 1.90 7.09 10.82
CA ASP A 218 1.49 8.50 10.74
C ASP A 218 0.37 8.67 9.70
N TYR A 219 -0.83 8.89 10.16
CA TYR A 219 -2.04 9.16 9.36
C TYR A 219 -2.42 10.65 9.37
N GLY A 220 -1.53 11.53 9.83
CA GLY A 220 -1.73 12.96 9.89
C GLY A 220 -2.63 13.40 11.06
N GLY A 221 -2.58 12.65 12.16
CA GLY A 221 -3.29 12.95 13.40
C GLY A 221 -4.79 12.62 13.37
N LEU A 222 -5.53 13.15 14.35
CA LEU A 222 -6.96 12.90 14.52
C LEU A 222 -7.79 13.61 13.43
N LYS A 223 -8.57 12.82 12.71
CA LYS A 223 -9.50 13.30 11.68
C LYS A 223 -10.86 12.62 11.85
N MET A 224 -11.91 13.40 11.73
CA MET A 224 -13.29 12.91 11.70
C MET A 224 -13.71 12.62 10.26
N SER A 225 -14.63 11.68 10.08
CA SER A 225 -15.32 11.53 8.80
C SER A 225 -16.07 12.82 8.44
N LEU A 226 -16.16 13.14 7.15
CA LEU A 226 -16.91 14.30 6.65
C LEU A 226 -18.42 14.27 6.99
N LEU A 227 -18.91 13.14 7.48
CA LEU A 227 -20.28 13.01 8.00
C LEU A 227 -20.49 13.78 9.32
N TYR A 228 -19.40 14.07 10.05
CA TYR A 228 -19.47 14.81 11.31
C TYR A 228 -19.10 16.27 11.08
N THR A 229 -20.12 17.13 11.10
CA THR A 229 -19.98 18.57 10.90
C THR A 229 -20.53 19.33 12.08
N ASP A 230 -20.15 20.60 12.21
CA ASP A 230 -20.76 21.48 13.19
C ASP A 230 -22.27 21.59 12.93
N ASN A 231 -23.08 21.60 13.99
CA ASN A 231 -24.56 21.65 13.96
C ASN A 231 -25.22 20.43 13.28
N MET A 232 -24.55 19.28 13.13
CA MET A 232 -25.20 18.07 12.66
C MET A 232 -26.30 17.62 13.62
N VAL A 233 -27.33 16.99 13.07
CA VAL A 233 -28.42 16.39 13.85
C VAL A 233 -28.11 14.91 14.07
N LEU A 234 -28.11 14.48 15.34
CA LEU A 234 -27.92 13.09 15.72
C LEU A 234 -29.26 12.49 16.18
N GLN A 235 -29.49 11.23 15.85
CA GLN A 235 -30.69 10.53 16.25
C GLN A 235 -30.64 10.27 17.78
N ARG A 236 -31.74 10.60 18.47
CA ARG A 236 -31.89 10.32 19.91
C ARG A 236 -32.30 8.89 20.16
N ASP A 237 -32.06 8.45 21.37
CA ASP A 237 -32.57 7.16 21.93
C ASP A 237 -32.02 5.90 21.19
N VAL A 238 -30.96 6.04 20.41
CA VAL A 238 -30.24 4.96 19.76
C VAL A 238 -28.74 5.01 20.07
N PRO A 239 -28.02 3.87 20.03
CA PRO A 239 -26.56 3.87 20.12
C PRO A 239 -25.97 4.68 18.97
N LEU A 240 -25.01 5.56 19.27
CA LEU A 240 -24.33 6.38 18.27
C LEU A 240 -22.92 5.86 18.02
N THR A 241 -22.64 5.38 16.82
CA THR A 241 -21.29 5.00 16.43
C THR A 241 -20.58 6.19 15.78
N VAL A 242 -19.43 6.56 16.36
CA VAL A 242 -18.54 7.62 15.86
C VAL A 242 -17.24 6.96 15.40
N GLN A 243 -16.73 7.41 14.25
CA GLN A 243 -15.54 6.85 13.63
C GLN A 243 -14.68 7.90 12.95
N GLY A 244 -13.40 7.58 12.75
CA GLY A 244 -12.47 8.47 12.09
C GLY A 244 -11.10 7.82 11.91
N ILE A 245 -10.10 8.67 11.69
CA ILE A 245 -8.70 8.29 11.53
C ILE A 245 -7.87 9.02 12.60
N ALA A 246 -6.83 8.36 13.10
CA ALA A 246 -5.79 8.94 13.96
C ALA A 246 -4.48 8.18 13.70
N ASN A 247 -3.36 8.64 14.25
CA ASN A 247 -2.13 7.88 14.12
C ASN A 247 -2.25 6.51 14.78
N ALA A 248 -1.56 5.53 14.23
CA ALA A 248 -1.64 4.15 14.69
C ALA A 248 -1.31 4.06 16.20
N GLY A 249 -2.22 3.49 16.95
CA GLY A 249 -2.06 3.34 18.39
C GLY A 249 -2.50 4.53 19.25
N ASP A 250 -2.91 5.65 18.65
CA ASP A 250 -3.42 6.82 19.38
C ASP A 250 -4.68 6.46 20.16
N ARG A 251 -4.80 7.03 21.34
CA ARG A 251 -6.00 6.94 22.17
C ARG A 251 -6.97 8.05 21.79
N VAL A 252 -8.18 7.69 21.40
CA VAL A 252 -9.24 8.62 21.04
C VAL A 252 -10.31 8.60 22.11
N THR A 253 -10.75 9.76 22.54
CA THR A 253 -11.87 9.94 23.47
C THR A 253 -12.97 10.70 22.75
N VAL A 254 -14.17 10.15 22.73
CA VAL A 254 -15.37 10.80 22.21
C VAL A 254 -16.30 11.11 23.38
N SER A 255 -16.76 12.37 23.45
CA SER A 255 -17.67 12.85 24.47
C SER A 255 -18.89 13.49 23.84
N ILE A 256 -20.09 13.12 24.26
CA ILE A 256 -21.37 13.73 23.85
C ILE A 256 -22.23 13.89 25.10
N ALA A 257 -22.63 15.12 25.41
CA ALA A 257 -23.31 15.48 26.66
C ALA A 257 -22.51 14.97 27.88
N ASP A 258 -23.14 14.15 28.72
CA ASP A 258 -22.53 13.52 29.91
C ASP A 258 -21.85 12.17 29.60
N ARG A 259 -21.88 11.71 28.36
CA ARG A 259 -21.33 10.41 27.93
C ARG A 259 -19.93 10.57 27.41
N GLN A 260 -19.05 9.67 27.83
CA GLN A 260 -17.67 9.60 27.32
C GLN A 260 -17.29 8.15 27.06
N MET A 261 -16.70 7.89 25.89
CA MET A 261 -16.16 6.58 25.53
C MET A 261 -14.74 6.73 24.96
N LYS A 262 -13.92 5.72 25.18
CA LYS A 262 -12.51 5.69 24.72
C LYS A 262 -12.29 4.51 23.78
N THR A 263 -11.46 4.73 22.78
CA THR A 263 -11.00 3.71 21.84
C THR A 263 -9.53 3.93 21.51
N LYS A 264 -8.96 3.04 20.69
CA LYS A 264 -7.60 3.16 20.18
C LYS A 264 -7.60 2.96 18.68
N ALA A 265 -6.85 3.80 17.96
CA ALA A 265 -6.68 3.65 16.53
C ALA A 265 -5.89 2.36 16.22
N GLY A 266 -6.37 1.61 15.24
CA GLY A 266 -5.70 0.41 14.74
C GLY A 266 -4.43 0.73 13.95
N LEU A 267 -3.73 -0.31 13.49
CA LEU A 267 -2.54 -0.15 12.63
C LEU A 267 -2.84 0.53 11.30
N ASN A 268 -4.07 0.50 10.84
CA ASN A 268 -4.57 1.19 9.65
C ASN A 268 -5.07 2.62 9.93
N GLY A 269 -4.81 3.15 11.13
CA GLY A 269 -5.25 4.46 11.57
C GLY A 269 -6.75 4.59 11.85
N LYS A 270 -7.57 3.60 11.51
CA LYS A 270 -9.02 3.65 11.71
C LYS A 270 -9.37 3.43 13.19
N TRP A 271 -10.32 4.21 13.68
CA TRP A 271 -10.91 4.03 15.01
C TRP A 271 -12.42 4.15 14.94
N SER A 272 -13.09 3.48 15.85
CA SER A 272 -14.54 3.53 16.00
C SER A 272 -14.89 3.38 17.47
N VAL A 273 -15.95 4.05 17.89
CA VAL A 273 -16.52 3.91 19.24
C VAL A 273 -18.04 4.07 19.17
N THR A 274 -18.75 3.26 19.91
CA THR A 274 -20.22 3.35 20.04
C THR A 274 -20.57 3.90 21.41
N LEU A 275 -21.21 5.06 21.44
CA LEU A 275 -21.77 5.64 22.65
C LEU A 275 -23.17 5.07 22.90
N PRO A 276 -23.56 4.88 24.18
CA PRO A 276 -24.94 4.51 24.51
C PRO A 276 -25.92 5.62 24.10
N PRO A 277 -27.21 5.29 23.99
CA PRO A 277 -28.24 6.28 23.67
C PRO A 277 -28.15 7.53 24.52
N VAL A 278 -28.32 8.69 23.91
CA VAL A 278 -28.43 10.00 24.57
C VAL A 278 -29.90 10.38 24.54
N MET A 279 -30.46 10.60 25.72
CA MET A 279 -31.86 11.02 25.89
C MET A 279 -32.05 12.50 25.55
#